data_af6a4696c8cef26a08a334c02f3275be
#
_entry.id   af6a4696c8cef26a08a334c02f3275be
#
_cell.length_a   1.000
_cell.length_b   1.000
_cell.length_c   1.000
_cell.angle_alpha   90.00
_cell.angle_beta   90.00
_cell.angle_gamma   90.00
#
_symmetry.space_group_name_H-M   'P 1'
#
loop_
_entity.id
_entity.type
_entity.pdbx_description
1 polymer ?
#
loop_
_entity_poly.entity_id
_entity_poly.type
_entity_poly.pdbx_seq_one_letter_code
_entity_poly.pdbx_strand_id
1 'polypeptide(L)'
;MIKGLHHNAYRCRDSEETRRFYEDFLGLPLCNVLEIKETKSGRKTSTLHSFYKMDDGSCLAFFEAPDMPFEFKKQHDFDLHIALEVPRNVLETMLAKGKAAGIETRGISDHQFIDSIYFRDPNGYVIELTAKRPDHDDAMDPAKSGARGKLDSWQVTKHQAS
;
A
#
# COMPACT_ATOMS: atom_id res chain seq x y z
N MET A 1 -19.54 9.02 11.19
CA MET A 1 -18.89 7.70 11.34
C MET A 1 -18.09 7.41 10.07
N ILE A 2 -16.82 7.05 10.19
CA ILE A 2 -15.96 6.65 9.06
C ILE A 2 -16.36 5.23 8.65
N LYS A 3 -16.67 5.03 7.35
CA LYS A 3 -17.14 3.73 6.84
C LYS A 3 -16.00 2.83 6.34
N GLY A 4 -14.90 3.41 5.88
CA GLY A 4 -13.77 2.67 5.33
C GLY A 4 -12.84 3.59 4.54
N LEU A 5 -11.84 3.00 3.90
CA LEU A 5 -10.97 3.73 2.98
C LEU A 5 -11.70 3.95 1.66
N HIS A 6 -11.74 5.20 1.16
CA HIS A 6 -12.24 5.47 -0.20
C HIS A 6 -11.08 5.34 -1.21
N HIS A 7 -10.01 6.08 -0.99
CA HIS A 7 -8.76 5.96 -1.74
C HIS A 7 -7.62 6.60 -0.94
N ASN A 8 -6.39 6.19 -1.24
CA ASN A 8 -5.18 6.94 -0.92
C ASN A 8 -4.80 7.84 -2.12
N ALA A 9 -3.75 8.65 -1.97
CA ALA A 9 -3.19 9.40 -3.09
C ALA A 9 -1.67 9.52 -2.92
N TYR A 10 -0.93 8.88 -3.83
CA TYR A 10 0.54 8.92 -3.87
C TYR A 10 1.03 9.52 -5.18
N ARG A 11 2.26 9.99 -5.19
CA ARG A 11 2.91 10.43 -6.42
C ARG A 11 3.39 9.21 -7.21
N CYS A 12 3.23 9.25 -8.53
CA CYS A 12 3.91 8.32 -9.42
C CYS A 12 4.80 9.07 -10.43
N ARG A 13 5.83 8.39 -10.90
CA ARG A 13 6.78 8.92 -11.88
C ARG A 13 6.19 8.93 -13.27
N ASP A 14 5.49 7.86 -13.61
CA ASP A 14 4.86 7.62 -14.90
C ASP A 14 3.60 6.79 -14.70
N SER A 15 2.49 7.24 -15.27
CA SER A 15 1.18 6.60 -15.08
C SER A 15 1.08 5.25 -15.78
N GLU A 16 1.71 5.06 -16.94
CA GLU A 16 1.67 3.77 -17.65
C GLU A 16 2.58 2.73 -16.98
N GLU A 17 3.76 3.12 -16.47
CA GLU A 17 4.61 2.26 -15.66
C GLU A 17 3.87 1.82 -14.39
N THR A 18 3.18 2.74 -13.74
CA THR A 18 2.34 2.48 -12.55
C THR A 18 1.18 1.55 -12.89
N ARG A 19 0.49 1.76 -14.02
CA ARG A 19 -0.60 0.88 -14.49
C ARG A 19 -0.11 -0.57 -14.70
N ARG A 20 1.04 -0.75 -15.33
CA ARG A 20 1.60 -2.11 -15.55
C ARG A 20 1.83 -2.85 -14.24
N PHE A 21 2.25 -2.14 -13.19
CA PHE A 21 2.43 -2.76 -11.87
C PHE A 21 1.09 -3.05 -11.18
N TYR A 22 0.20 -2.06 -11.07
CA TYR A 22 -1.03 -2.21 -10.29
C TYR A 22 -2.11 -2.99 -11.04
N GLU A 23 -2.26 -2.80 -12.34
CA GLU A 23 -3.26 -3.53 -13.11
C GLU A 23 -2.72 -4.86 -13.67
N ASP A 24 -1.64 -4.86 -14.46
CA ASP A 24 -1.18 -6.06 -15.14
C ASP A 24 -0.51 -7.06 -14.18
N PHE A 25 0.26 -6.58 -13.22
CA PHE A 25 0.96 -7.44 -12.27
C PHE A 25 0.11 -7.79 -11.04
N LEU A 26 -0.47 -6.79 -10.32
CA LEU A 26 -1.28 -7.03 -9.13
C LEU A 26 -2.73 -7.42 -9.45
N GLY A 27 -3.27 -7.07 -10.63
CA GLY A 27 -4.64 -7.39 -11.02
C GLY A 27 -5.69 -6.39 -10.54
N LEU A 28 -5.32 -5.18 -10.15
CA LEU A 28 -6.25 -4.13 -9.75
C LEU A 28 -6.70 -3.33 -10.99
N PRO A 29 -7.94 -3.44 -11.46
CA PRO A 29 -8.36 -2.77 -12.69
C PRO A 29 -8.27 -1.25 -12.57
N LEU A 30 -7.73 -0.60 -13.60
CA LEU A 30 -7.79 0.85 -13.76
C LEU A 30 -9.27 1.26 -13.95
N CYS A 31 -9.88 1.88 -12.95
CA CYS A 31 -11.31 2.18 -12.97
C CYS A 31 -11.65 3.63 -13.31
N ASN A 32 -10.70 4.55 -13.14
CA ASN A 32 -10.90 5.94 -13.53
C ASN A 32 -9.57 6.69 -13.70
N VAL A 33 -9.61 7.72 -14.54
CA VAL A 33 -8.50 8.66 -14.76
C VAL A 33 -9.05 10.06 -14.88
N LEU A 34 -8.48 11.02 -14.15
CA LEU A 34 -8.85 12.43 -14.16
C LEU A 34 -7.66 13.28 -14.61
N GLU A 35 -7.84 14.07 -15.65
CA GLU A 35 -6.88 15.11 -16.04
C GLU A 35 -7.19 16.41 -15.29
N ILE A 36 -6.19 16.96 -14.60
CA ILE A 36 -6.29 18.21 -13.84
C ILE A 36 -5.45 19.25 -14.56
N LYS A 37 -6.12 20.27 -15.12
CA LYS A 37 -5.47 21.38 -15.86
C LYS A 37 -5.28 22.63 -15.02
N GLU A 38 -6.01 22.73 -13.92
CA GLU A 38 -5.93 23.87 -12.99
C GLU A 38 -6.24 23.39 -11.56
N THR A 39 -5.44 23.85 -10.61
CA THR A 39 -5.68 23.61 -9.18
C THR A 39 -6.78 24.51 -8.65
N LYS A 40 -7.32 24.20 -7.47
CA LYS A 40 -8.31 25.04 -6.78
C LYS A 40 -7.80 26.47 -6.48
N SER A 41 -6.48 26.65 -6.41
CA SER A 41 -5.84 27.95 -6.22
C SER A 41 -5.58 28.71 -7.54
N GLY A 42 -6.05 28.19 -8.68
CA GLY A 42 -5.89 28.83 -10.00
C GLY A 42 -4.54 28.55 -10.67
N ARG A 43 -3.65 27.73 -10.10
CA ARG A 43 -2.38 27.37 -10.75
C ARG A 43 -2.64 26.39 -11.91
N LYS A 44 -2.14 26.74 -13.09
CA LYS A 44 -2.15 25.82 -14.24
C LYS A 44 -1.23 24.64 -13.96
N THR A 45 -1.65 23.44 -14.37
CA THR A 45 -0.92 22.19 -14.18
C THR A 45 -1.26 21.20 -15.28
N SER A 46 -0.39 20.22 -15.50
CA SER A 46 -0.68 19.05 -16.31
C SER A 46 -0.52 17.84 -15.38
N THR A 47 -1.60 17.47 -14.69
CA THR A 47 -1.60 16.41 -13.68
C THR A 47 -2.62 15.36 -14.04
N LEU A 48 -2.21 14.09 -13.99
CA LEU A 48 -3.09 12.93 -14.16
C LEU A 48 -3.34 12.29 -12.80
N HIS A 49 -4.60 11.97 -12.50
CA HIS A 49 -4.99 11.23 -11.30
C HIS A 49 -5.65 9.93 -11.70
N SER A 50 -4.99 8.81 -11.42
CA SER A 50 -5.44 7.45 -11.77
C SER A 50 -5.90 6.67 -10.55
N PHE A 51 -6.87 5.76 -10.74
CA PHE A 51 -7.50 4.97 -9.68
C PHE A 51 -7.54 3.50 -10.06
N TYR A 52 -7.02 2.64 -9.17
CA TYR A 52 -6.99 1.18 -9.30
C TYR A 52 -7.87 0.56 -8.24
N LYS A 53 -8.93 -0.13 -8.66
CA LYS A 53 -10.04 -0.56 -7.79
C LYS A 53 -9.76 -1.90 -7.12
N MET A 54 -10.07 -1.99 -5.82
CA MET A 54 -10.10 -3.23 -5.03
C MET A 54 -11.53 -3.80 -4.94
N ASP A 55 -11.67 -5.05 -4.50
CA ASP A 55 -12.96 -5.76 -4.45
C ASP A 55 -13.97 -5.11 -3.50
N ASP A 56 -13.49 -4.46 -2.43
CA ASP A 56 -14.34 -3.71 -1.50
C ASP A 56 -14.81 -2.35 -2.03
N GLY A 57 -14.37 -1.98 -3.25
CA GLY A 57 -14.69 -0.72 -3.92
C GLY A 57 -13.77 0.44 -3.57
N SER A 58 -12.85 0.29 -2.63
CA SER A 58 -11.80 1.26 -2.37
C SER A 58 -10.75 1.26 -3.50
N CYS A 59 -9.92 2.31 -3.58
CA CYS A 59 -8.94 2.42 -4.64
C CYS A 59 -7.55 2.79 -4.11
N LEU A 60 -6.53 2.25 -4.76
CA LEU A 60 -5.22 2.87 -4.76
C LEU A 60 -5.19 3.94 -5.86
N ALA A 61 -4.72 5.13 -5.54
CA ALA A 61 -4.73 6.24 -6.47
C ALA A 61 -3.38 6.95 -6.54
N PHE A 62 -3.05 7.45 -7.73
CA PHE A 62 -1.75 8.07 -8.01
C PHE A 62 -1.90 9.38 -8.75
N PHE A 63 -0.98 10.31 -8.46
CA PHE A 63 -0.80 11.55 -9.20
C PHE A 63 0.50 11.52 -9.99
N GLU A 64 0.41 11.62 -11.30
CA GLU A 64 1.53 12.02 -12.14
C GLU A 64 1.43 13.52 -12.39
N ALA A 65 2.46 14.28 -12.03
CA ALA A 65 2.51 15.72 -12.19
C ALA A 65 3.92 16.14 -12.66
N PRO A 66 4.18 16.08 -13.98
CA PRO A 66 5.51 16.36 -14.56
C PRO A 66 6.01 17.78 -14.28
N ASP A 67 5.08 18.72 -14.10
CA ASP A 67 5.37 20.13 -13.78
C ASP A 67 5.66 20.40 -12.28
N MET A 68 5.61 19.35 -11.44
CA MET A 68 5.86 19.46 -10.00
C MET A 68 7.00 18.52 -9.59
N PRO A 69 8.20 19.04 -9.30
CA PRO A 69 9.32 18.22 -8.85
C PRO A 69 8.96 17.35 -7.63
N PHE A 70 9.36 16.10 -7.67
CA PHE A 70 9.15 15.14 -6.58
C PHE A 70 10.33 14.17 -6.52
N GLU A 71 10.83 13.90 -5.31
CA GLU A 71 11.91 12.93 -5.11
C GLU A 71 11.33 11.52 -4.94
N PHE A 72 11.55 10.67 -5.93
CA PHE A 72 11.24 9.25 -5.84
C PHE A 72 12.44 8.50 -5.25
N LYS A 73 12.27 7.99 -4.04
CA LYS A 73 13.32 7.26 -3.33
C LYS A 73 12.81 5.94 -2.77
N LYS A 74 13.72 5.01 -2.56
CA LYS A 74 13.42 3.76 -1.89
C LYS A 74 13.09 4.04 -0.43
N GLN A 75 11.84 3.78 -0.04
CA GLN A 75 11.38 3.95 1.33
C GLN A 75 11.78 2.75 2.20
N HIS A 76 11.96 2.96 3.50
CA HIS A 76 11.96 1.86 4.46
C HIS A 76 10.52 1.39 4.68
N ASP A 77 10.33 0.08 4.96
CA ASP A 77 9.00 -0.50 5.17
C ASP A 77 8.24 0.17 6.32
N PHE A 78 8.95 0.69 7.33
CA PHE A 78 8.33 1.41 8.45
C PHE A 78 7.95 2.85 8.12
N ASP A 79 8.54 3.44 7.08
CA ASP A 79 8.22 4.82 6.69
C ASP A 79 6.92 4.85 5.90
N LEU A 80 6.79 3.94 4.94
CA LEU A 80 5.62 3.86 4.08
C LEU A 80 5.49 2.48 3.45
N HIS A 81 4.37 1.82 3.69
CA HIS A 81 3.91 0.68 2.90
C HIS A 81 2.39 0.65 2.83
N ILE A 82 1.87 -0.08 1.86
CA ILE A 82 0.44 -0.34 1.71
C ILE A 82 0.23 -1.85 1.85
N ALA A 83 -0.55 -2.27 2.83
CA ALA A 83 -0.93 -3.66 3.02
C ALA A 83 -2.32 -3.92 2.40
N LEU A 84 -2.39 -4.91 1.52
CA LEU A 84 -3.59 -5.35 0.82
C LEU A 84 -3.94 -6.76 1.25
N GLU A 85 -5.18 -6.97 1.68
CA GLU A 85 -5.64 -8.31 2.07
C GLU A 85 -5.84 -9.20 0.84
N VAL A 86 -5.34 -10.42 0.92
CA VAL A 86 -5.50 -11.47 -0.09
C VAL A 86 -5.82 -12.82 0.56
N PRO A 87 -6.49 -13.74 -0.15
CA PRO A 87 -6.61 -15.13 0.29
C PRO A 87 -5.22 -15.79 0.47
N ARG A 88 -5.09 -16.66 1.46
CA ARG A 88 -3.82 -17.33 1.83
C ARG A 88 -3.11 -18.01 0.64
N ASN A 89 -3.87 -18.68 -0.22
CA ASN A 89 -3.33 -19.38 -1.39
C ASN A 89 -2.74 -18.44 -2.46
N VAL A 90 -3.01 -17.14 -2.38
CA VAL A 90 -2.48 -16.14 -3.31
C VAL A 90 -1.03 -15.79 -2.99
N LEU A 91 -0.59 -15.90 -1.74
CA LEU A 91 0.77 -15.49 -1.32
C LEU A 91 1.87 -16.21 -2.08
N GLU A 92 1.82 -17.54 -2.16
CA GLU A 92 2.84 -18.34 -2.86
C GLU A 92 2.84 -18.08 -4.36
N THR A 93 1.65 -17.98 -4.96
CA THR A 93 1.50 -17.69 -6.39
C THR A 93 2.07 -16.31 -6.74
N MET A 94 1.76 -15.29 -5.95
CA MET A 94 2.25 -13.93 -6.17
C MET A 94 3.74 -13.78 -5.84
N LEU A 95 4.24 -14.51 -4.84
CA LEU A 95 5.68 -14.58 -4.55
C LEU A 95 6.46 -15.11 -5.75
N ALA A 96 5.98 -16.21 -6.35
CA ALA A 96 6.59 -16.79 -7.55
C ALA A 96 6.48 -15.85 -8.76
N LYS A 97 5.31 -15.22 -8.96
CA LYS A 97 5.06 -14.26 -10.06
C LYS A 97 6.00 -13.04 -9.95
N GLY A 98 6.17 -12.49 -8.74
CA GLY A 98 7.06 -11.36 -8.51
C GLY A 98 8.52 -11.68 -8.82
N LYS A 99 9.01 -12.83 -8.36
CA LYS A 99 10.38 -13.31 -8.65
C LYS A 99 10.58 -13.55 -10.15
N ALA A 100 9.62 -14.18 -10.83
CA ALA A 100 9.69 -14.43 -12.27
C ALA A 100 9.68 -13.13 -13.09
N ALA A 101 8.99 -12.10 -12.63
CA ALA A 101 8.95 -10.77 -13.25
C ALA A 101 10.18 -9.89 -12.93
N GLY A 102 11.12 -10.37 -12.10
CA GLY A 102 12.29 -9.59 -11.68
C GLY A 102 11.94 -8.43 -10.74
N ILE A 103 10.77 -8.44 -10.12
CA ILE A 103 10.35 -7.44 -9.15
C ILE A 103 11.02 -7.75 -7.80
N GLU A 104 11.50 -6.72 -7.09
CA GLU A 104 11.99 -6.90 -5.71
C GLU A 104 10.88 -7.53 -4.86
N THR A 105 11.12 -8.75 -4.38
CA THR A 105 10.09 -9.59 -3.75
C THR A 105 10.66 -10.25 -2.49
N ARG A 106 9.96 -10.11 -1.35
CA ARG A 106 10.34 -10.70 -0.06
C ARG A 106 9.18 -11.45 0.58
N GLY A 107 9.48 -12.34 1.48
CA GLY A 107 8.53 -13.13 2.29
C GLY A 107 8.67 -14.62 1.96
N ILE A 108 7.82 -15.49 2.49
CA ILE A 108 6.64 -15.20 3.34
C ILE A 108 7.13 -14.87 4.75
N SER A 109 6.64 -13.77 5.33
CA SER A 109 6.98 -13.33 6.69
C SER A 109 5.80 -13.60 7.63
N ASP A 110 6.09 -14.21 8.79
CA ASP A 110 5.13 -14.45 9.87
C ASP A 110 5.09 -13.23 10.79
N HIS A 111 3.92 -12.61 10.91
CA HIS A 111 3.64 -11.50 11.83
C HIS A 111 2.63 -11.88 12.92
N GLN A 112 2.60 -13.17 13.31
CA GLN A 112 1.74 -13.77 14.34
C GLN A 112 0.29 -13.95 13.86
N PHE A 113 -0.46 -12.88 13.62
CA PHE A 113 -1.87 -12.91 13.21
C PHE A 113 -2.09 -12.73 11.70
N ILE A 114 -1.02 -12.45 10.94
CA ILE A 114 -1.00 -12.38 9.47
C ILE A 114 0.27 -12.98 8.91
N ASP A 115 0.21 -13.44 7.66
CA ASP A 115 1.38 -13.80 6.86
C ASP A 115 1.46 -12.89 5.64
N SER A 116 2.67 -12.42 5.30
CA SER A 116 2.84 -11.38 4.32
C SER A 116 3.96 -11.65 3.32
N ILE A 117 3.78 -11.12 2.11
CA ILE A 117 4.83 -10.94 1.11
C ILE A 117 4.90 -9.46 0.70
N TYR A 118 6.05 -9.06 0.20
CA TYR A 118 6.33 -7.65 -0.10
C TYR A 118 6.88 -7.50 -1.50
N PHE A 119 6.44 -6.46 -2.18
CA PHE A 119 6.97 -5.99 -3.46
C PHE A 119 7.41 -4.55 -3.35
N ARG A 120 8.36 -4.16 -4.19
CA ARG A 120 8.65 -2.74 -4.42
C ARG A 120 8.07 -2.34 -5.76
N ASP A 121 7.23 -1.31 -5.74
CA ASP A 121 6.64 -0.76 -6.95
C ASP A 121 7.66 0.09 -7.75
N PRO A 122 7.36 0.47 -9.01
CA PRO A 122 8.27 1.26 -9.82
C PRO A 122 8.57 2.66 -9.27
N ASN A 123 7.74 3.17 -8.37
CA ASN A 123 7.94 4.47 -7.72
C ASN A 123 8.82 4.39 -6.46
N GLY A 124 9.11 3.18 -5.96
CA GLY A 124 9.88 2.94 -4.75
C GLY A 124 9.02 2.61 -3.51
N TYR A 125 7.70 2.55 -3.63
CA TYR A 125 6.79 2.21 -2.54
C TYR A 125 6.78 0.71 -2.26
N VAL A 126 6.61 0.35 -1.00
CA VAL A 126 6.45 -1.04 -0.59
C VAL A 126 4.97 -1.41 -0.61
N ILE A 127 4.65 -2.47 -1.34
CA ILE A 127 3.33 -3.08 -1.38
C ILE A 127 3.40 -4.41 -0.67
N GLU A 128 2.60 -4.56 0.38
CA GLU A 128 2.44 -5.80 1.14
C GLU A 128 1.17 -6.50 0.68
N LEU A 129 1.25 -7.79 0.38
CA LEU A 129 0.08 -8.65 0.31
C LEU A 129 0.03 -9.47 1.59
N THR A 130 -1.07 -9.38 2.31
CA THR A 130 -1.23 -10.01 3.62
C THR A 130 -2.45 -10.93 3.67
N ALA A 131 -2.27 -12.10 4.26
CA ALA A 131 -3.33 -13.06 4.50
C ALA A 131 -3.56 -13.22 6.00
N LYS A 132 -4.82 -13.16 6.41
CA LYS A 132 -5.24 -13.37 7.79
C LYS A 132 -4.94 -14.80 8.26
N ARG A 133 -4.51 -14.92 9.51
CA ARG A 133 -4.43 -16.19 10.24
C ARG A 133 -5.69 -16.38 11.10
N PRO A 134 -5.94 -17.59 11.65
CA PRO A 134 -7.16 -17.84 12.41
C PRO A 134 -7.37 -16.94 13.63
N ASP A 135 -6.30 -16.44 14.24
CA ASP A 135 -6.31 -15.56 15.42
C ASP A 135 -6.37 -14.05 15.07
N HIS A 136 -6.40 -13.71 13.77
CA HIS A 136 -6.39 -12.34 13.30
C HIS A 136 -7.48 -11.46 13.96
N ASP A 137 -8.72 -11.92 13.95
CA ASP A 137 -9.85 -11.08 14.37
C ASP A 137 -9.79 -10.80 15.88
N ASP A 138 -9.34 -11.77 16.68
CA ASP A 138 -9.11 -11.56 18.12
C ASP A 138 -7.92 -10.62 18.36
N ALA A 139 -6.85 -10.75 17.58
CA ALA A 139 -5.68 -9.86 17.67
C ALA A 139 -6.00 -8.40 17.31
N MET A 140 -6.97 -8.19 16.42
CA MET A 140 -7.40 -6.86 15.94
C MET A 140 -8.66 -6.32 16.65
N ASP A 141 -9.24 -7.09 17.58
CA ASP A 141 -10.38 -6.65 18.36
C ASP A 141 -9.91 -5.70 19.48
N PRO A 142 -10.39 -4.44 19.52
CA PRO A 142 -10.02 -3.49 20.58
C PRO A 142 -10.32 -3.99 22.00
N ALA A 143 -11.33 -4.86 22.17
CA ALA A 143 -11.69 -5.41 23.46
C ALA A 143 -10.77 -6.56 23.91
N LYS A 144 -10.07 -7.22 22.99
CA LYS A 144 -9.25 -8.41 23.25
C LYS A 144 -7.75 -8.16 23.12
N SER A 145 -7.35 -7.28 22.21
CA SER A 145 -5.96 -7.08 21.82
C SER A 145 -5.05 -6.52 22.92
N GLY A 146 -5.61 -5.86 23.94
CA GLY A 146 -4.85 -5.17 24.98
C GLY A 146 -4.05 -3.97 24.44
N ALA A 147 -4.41 -3.44 23.28
CA ALA A 147 -3.66 -2.42 22.54
C ALA A 147 -3.34 -1.18 23.39
N ARG A 148 -4.29 -0.71 24.20
CA ARG A 148 -4.07 0.47 25.06
C ARG A 148 -2.96 0.24 26.08
N GLY A 149 -2.98 -0.89 26.80
CA GLY A 149 -1.94 -1.22 27.79
C GLY A 149 -0.55 -1.42 27.15
N LYS A 150 -0.49 -2.04 25.95
CA LYS A 150 0.75 -2.18 25.20
C LYS A 150 1.31 -0.80 24.80
N LEU A 151 0.47 0.11 24.33
CA LEU A 151 0.87 1.47 23.99
C LEU A 151 1.38 2.24 25.21
N ASP A 152 0.69 2.15 26.34
CA ASP A 152 1.09 2.83 27.57
C ASP A 152 2.46 2.31 28.08
N SER A 153 2.67 0.99 28.04
CA SER A 153 3.97 0.37 28.37
C SER A 153 5.09 0.85 27.43
N TRP A 154 4.81 0.89 26.12
CA TRP A 154 5.78 1.41 25.15
C TRP A 154 6.19 2.85 25.42
N GLN A 155 5.23 3.73 25.77
CA GLN A 155 5.53 5.13 26.08
C GLN A 155 6.48 5.30 27.28
N VAL A 156 6.41 4.38 28.26
CA VAL A 156 7.31 4.38 29.42
C VAL A 156 8.72 3.87 29.06
N THR A 157 8.80 2.84 28.22
CA THR A 157 10.06 2.08 28.00
C THR A 157 10.87 2.52 26.78
N LYS A 158 10.25 3.17 25.78
CA LYS A 158 10.87 3.49 24.48
C LYS A 158 12.19 4.29 24.55
N HIS A 159 12.43 5.01 25.63
CA HIS A 159 13.68 5.78 25.85
C HIS A 159 14.70 5.05 26.72
N GLN A 160 14.40 3.82 27.16
CA GLN A 160 15.31 3.02 27.98
C GLN A 160 16.20 2.10 27.15
N ALA A 161 15.92 1.99 25.84
CA ALA A 161 16.59 1.11 24.89
C ALA A 161 17.61 1.83 23.98
N SER A 162 18.16 2.95 24.44
CA SER A 162 19.26 3.69 23.75
C SER A 162 20.61 3.46 24.42
#